data_6dd49a43359c9f155d893567771019a2
#
_entry.id   6dd49a43359c9f155d893567771019a2
#
_cell.length_a   1.000
_cell.length_b   1.000
_cell.length_c   1.000
_cell.angle_alpha   90.00
_cell.angle_beta   90.00
_cell.angle_gamma   90.00
#
_symmetry.space_group_name_H-M   'P 1'
#
loop_
_entity.id
_entity.type
_entity.pdbx_description
1 polymer ?
#
loop_
_entity_poly.entity_id
_entity_poly.type
_entity_poly.pdbx_seq_one_letter_code
_entity_poly.pdbx_strand_id
1 'polypeptide(L)'
;MADRTPPLSVEELHTLVAAGEIDTVVLAFPDMQGRLQGKRFAARFFLDDVLEHGTEGCNYLLAVDTEMNTVEGYAMSSWERGYGDFAMHPDLSTLRRLPWNAGTAMLVADLAWNDGSPVVAAPRQILRRQLERLAEHGFTAKVGTELEFIVFKDTYEAAWDANYRGLTPANQYNIDYSVLGTGRIEPLLRRIRNEMTGAGLTVESAKGECNPGQHEIAFKYDDALVTCDQHSVYKTGAKEIASQEGVSLTFMAKYNEREGNSCHIHLSLADADGANVMAGDGPGGMSEVMRHFLAGQLAALRDFSLLYAPNINSYKRFQPGSFAPTAVAWGYDNRTCALRIVGHGRSMRFENRLPGGDVNPYLAVAGLIAAGLHGIEQKLELPEACVGNAYTGEYEHVPTTLREAAELWENSPIAQAAFGDEVVAHYRNMARVELDAFDAAVTDWELRRSFERM
;
A
#
# COMPACT_ATOMS: atom_id res chain seq x y z
N MET A 1 11.67 -3.22 18.58
CA MET A 1 10.45 -2.36 18.50
C MET A 1 10.04 -1.97 19.90
N ALA A 2 9.72 -0.69 20.15
CA ALA A 2 9.20 -0.29 21.44
C ALA A 2 7.87 -1.03 21.70
N ASP A 3 7.63 -1.40 22.95
CA ASP A 3 6.39 -2.06 23.40
C ASP A 3 5.23 -1.10 23.19
N ARG A 4 4.54 -1.20 22.06
CA ARG A 4 3.42 -0.33 21.71
C ARG A 4 2.16 -0.86 22.39
N THR A 5 1.43 0.02 23.06
CA THR A 5 0.10 -0.30 23.55
C THR A 5 -0.87 -0.44 22.37
N PRO A 6 -1.49 -1.62 22.17
CA PRO A 6 -2.45 -1.82 21.09
C PRO A 6 -3.73 -0.98 21.31
N PRO A 7 -4.52 -0.69 20.26
CA PRO A 7 -5.81 -0.01 20.41
C PRO A 7 -6.82 -0.74 21.31
N LEU A 8 -6.66 -2.05 21.46
CA LEU A 8 -7.41 -2.91 22.38
C LEU A 8 -6.40 -3.88 23.04
N SER A 9 -6.36 -3.96 24.36
CA SER A 9 -5.52 -4.93 25.06
C SER A 9 -6.15 -6.32 25.07
N VAL A 10 -5.34 -7.37 25.28
CA VAL A 10 -5.84 -8.74 25.43
C VAL A 10 -6.75 -8.87 26.65
N GLU A 11 -6.45 -8.18 27.75
CA GLU A 11 -7.27 -8.16 28.97
C GLU A 11 -8.64 -7.52 28.72
N GLU A 12 -8.68 -6.42 27.96
CA GLU A 12 -9.94 -5.80 27.54
C GLU A 12 -10.72 -6.73 26.61
N LEU A 13 -10.04 -7.43 25.69
CA LEU A 13 -10.68 -8.42 24.81
C LEU A 13 -11.35 -9.51 25.64
N HIS A 14 -10.68 -10.09 26.64
CA HIS A 14 -11.28 -11.08 27.57
C HIS A 14 -12.52 -10.53 28.25
N THR A 15 -12.48 -9.30 28.74
CA THR A 15 -13.60 -8.65 29.41
C THR A 15 -14.80 -8.46 28.48
N LEU A 16 -14.55 -8.00 27.25
CA LEU A 16 -15.61 -7.76 26.25
C LEU A 16 -16.23 -9.06 25.74
N VAL A 17 -15.42 -10.12 25.58
CA VAL A 17 -15.93 -11.46 25.22
C VAL A 17 -16.77 -12.04 26.34
N ALA A 18 -16.35 -11.91 27.59
CA ALA A 18 -17.12 -12.38 28.74
C ALA A 18 -18.47 -11.62 28.90
N ALA A 19 -18.49 -10.33 28.57
CA ALA A 19 -19.70 -9.49 28.55
C ALA A 19 -20.60 -9.73 27.33
N GLY A 20 -20.15 -10.50 26.34
CA GLY A 20 -20.88 -10.72 25.08
C GLY A 20 -20.88 -9.51 24.12
N GLU A 21 -20.01 -8.55 24.35
CA GLU A 21 -19.84 -7.39 23.47
C GLU A 21 -18.99 -7.71 22.26
N ILE A 22 -18.09 -8.69 22.33
CA ILE A 22 -17.30 -9.26 21.23
C ILE A 22 -17.56 -10.75 21.16
N ASP A 23 -18.00 -11.24 20.01
CA ASP A 23 -18.26 -12.64 19.72
C ASP A 23 -17.38 -13.21 18.60
N THR A 24 -16.74 -12.32 17.83
CA THR A 24 -15.93 -12.64 16.64
C THR A 24 -14.56 -12.01 16.72
N VAL A 25 -13.51 -12.78 16.42
CA VAL A 25 -12.15 -12.27 16.21
C VAL A 25 -11.69 -12.61 14.80
N VAL A 26 -11.27 -11.59 14.05
CA VAL A 26 -10.66 -11.73 12.72
C VAL A 26 -9.15 -11.79 12.88
N LEU A 27 -8.53 -12.86 12.41
CA LEU A 27 -7.09 -12.97 12.24
C LEU A 27 -6.78 -12.94 10.75
N ALA A 28 -6.07 -11.90 10.30
CA ALA A 28 -5.79 -11.66 8.89
C ALA A 28 -4.33 -11.28 8.64
N PHE A 29 -3.88 -11.51 7.41
CA PHE A 29 -2.55 -11.10 6.92
C PHE A 29 -2.69 -10.45 5.54
N PRO A 30 -1.76 -9.56 5.13
CA PRO A 30 -1.75 -9.00 3.78
C PRO A 30 -1.23 -10.04 2.77
N ASP A 31 -2.00 -10.24 1.67
CA ASP A 31 -1.54 -11.02 0.52
C ASP A 31 -0.60 -10.20 -0.40
N MET A 32 -0.18 -10.78 -1.52
CA MET A 32 0.72 -10.13 -2.48
C MET A 32 0.18 -8.80 -3.03
N GLN A 33 -1.13 -8.66 -3.14
CA GLN A 33 -1.81 -7.44 -3.59
C GLN A 33 -2.10 -6.45 -2.45
N GLY A 34 -1.74 -6.79 -1.20
CA GLY A 34 -2.03 -5.97 -0.02
C GLY A 34 -3.47 -6.10 0.50
N ARG A 35 -4.23 -7.12 0.02
CA ARG A 35 -5.56 -7.44 0.53
C ARG A 35 -5.43 -8.23 1.83
N LEU A 36 -6.37 -8.03 2.74
CA LEU A 36 -6.42 -8.82 3.98
C LEU A 36 -7.09 -10.17 3.71
N GLN A 37 -6.34 -11.24 3.89
CA GLN A 37 -6.79 -12.64 3.85
C GLN A 37 -6.76 -13.21 5.26
N GLY A 38 -7.64 -14.15 5.60
CA GLY A 38 -7.63 -14.73 6.93
C GLY A 38 -8.91 -15.45 7.31
N LYS A 39 -9.13 -15.57 8.62
CA LYS A 39 -10.24 -16.34 9.21
C LYS A 39 -11.00 -15.51 10.23
N ARG A 40 -12.29 -15.81 10.39
CA ARG A 40 -13.13 -15.32 11.49
C ARG A 40 -13.32 -16.45 12.49
N PHE A 41 -12.98 -16.19 13.74
CA PHE A 41 -13.10 -17.16 14.84
C PHE A 41 -14.22 -16.75 15.78
N ALA A 42 -14.90 -17.74 16.40
CA ALA A 42 -15.64 -17.50 17.61
C ALA A 42 -14.68 -16.97 18.68
N ALA A 43 -15.01 -15.83 19.31
CA ALA A 43 -14.06 -15.12 20.16
C ALA A 43 -13.55 -15.94 21.35
N ARG A 44 -14.40 -16.82 21.92
CA ARG A 44 -13.98 -17.75 22.99
C ARG A 44 -12.94 -18.74 22.51
N PHE A 45 -13.17 -19.38 21.35
CA PHE A 45 -12.19 -20.30 20.75
C PHE A 45 -10.87 -19.61 20.43
N PHE A 46 -10.94 -18.37 19.94
CA PHE A 46 -9.74 -17.56 19.70
C PHE A 46 -8.91 -17.37 20.97
N LEU A 47 -9.57 -17.01 22.08
CA LEU A 47 -8.92 -16.78 23.38
C LEU A 47 -8.38 -18.06 24.01
N ASP A 48 -9.09 -19.19 23.84
CA ASP A 48 -8.77 -20.47 24.48
C ASP A 48 -7.66 -21.24 23.72
N ASP A 49 -7.47 -20.98 22.41
CA ASP A 49 -6.59 -21.78 21.55
C ASP A 49 -5.72 -20.92 20.62
N VAL A 50 -6.34 -20.11 19.74
CA VAL A 50 -5.63 -19.43 18.64
C VAL A 50 -4.68 -18.32 19.15
N LEU A 51 -5.01 -17.69 20.25
CA LEU A 51 -4.20 -16.62 20.85
C LEU A 51 -2.78 -17.11 21.21
N GLU A 52 -2.66 -18.32 21.71
CA GLU A 52 -1.39 -18.92 22.15
C GLU A 52 -0.72 -19.72 21.02
N HIS A 53 -1.48 -20.52 20.30
CA HIS A 53 -0.93 -21.47 19.34
C HIS A 53 -0.91 -20.97 17.90
N GLY A 54 -1.62 -19.85 17.60
CA GLY A 54 -1.85 -19.41 16.24
C GLY A 54 -2.83 -20.29 15.49
N THR A 55 -2.81 -20.23 14.18
CA THR A 55 -3.60 -21.09 13.29
C THR A 55 -2.86 -21.32 11.99
N GLU A 56 -3.31 -22.26 11.20
CA GLU A 56 -2.72 -22.56 9.91
C GLU A 56 -3.53 -21.91 8.77
N GLY A 57 -2.89 -21.70 7.64
CA GLY A 57 -3.49 -21.28 6.38
C GLY A 57 -2.76 -21.91 5.21
N CYS A 58 -3.48 -22.24 4.13
CA CYS A 58 -2.84 -22.81 2.96
C CYS A 58 -1.87 -21.83 2.31
N ASN A 59 -0.67 -22.28 1.99
CA ASN A 59 0.40 -21.46 1.46
C ASN A 59 0.10 -20.88 0.06
N TYR A 60 -0.87 -21.45 -0.69
CA TYR A 60 -1.30 -20.88 -1.96
C TYR A 60 -1.84 -19.45 -1.83
N LEU A 61 -2.28 -19.03 -0.65
CA LEU A 61 -2.77 -17.65 -0.41
C LEU A 61 -1.72 -16.57 -0.72
N LEU A 62 -0.44 -16.95 -0.82
CA LEU A 62 0.64 -16.11 -1.33
C LEU A 62 1.14 -16.55 -2.72
N ALA A 63 0.35 -17.33 -3.46
CA ALA A 63 0.73 -17.91 -4.76
C ALA A 63 -0.48 -18.02 -5.71
N VAL A 64 -1.37 -17.04 -5.67
CA VAL A 64 -2.60 -16.95 -6.49
C VAL A 64 -2.60 -15.69 -7.34
N ASP A 65 -3.47 -15.67 -8.37
CA ASP A 65 -3.78 -14.46 -9.10
C ASP A 65 -4.77 -13.54 -8.34
N THR A 66 -5.16 -12.45 -8.96
CA THR A 66 -6.14 -11.49 -8.36
C THR A 66 -7.52 -12.09 -8.13
N GLU A 67 -7.90 -13.14 -8.88
CA GLU A 67 -9.17 -13.86 -8.78
C GLU A 67 -9.09 -15.06 -7.82
N MET A 68 -7.97 -15.23 -7.11
CA MET A 68 -7.70 -16.32 -6.18
C MET A 68 -7.52 -17.69 -6.84
N ASN A 69 -7.24 -17.75 -8.15
CA ASN A 69 -6.88 -18.99 -8.81
C ASN A 69 -5.43 -19.36 -8.49
N THR A 70 -5.17 -20.63 -8.25
CA THR A 70 -3.82 -21.18 -8.14
C THR A 70 -3.13 -21.11 -9.49
N VAL A 71 -1.89 -20.60 -9.50
CA VAL A 71 -1.10 -20.38 -10.72
C VAL A 71 0.31 -20.94 -10.58
N GLU A 72 0.93 -21.26 -11.70
CA GLU A 72 2.26 -21.87 -11.72
C GLU A 72 3.39 -20.83 -11.59
N GLY A 73 4.59 -21.32 -11.26
CA GLY A 73 5.82 -20.56 -11.25
C GLY A 73 6.26 -20.05 -9.88
N TYR A 74 5.51 -20.32 -8.82
CA TYR A 74 5.92 -19.99 -7.45
C TYR A 74 6.70 -21.14 -6.81
N ALA A 75 7.91 -20.82 -6.28
CA ALA A 75 8.74 -21.82 -5.62
C ALA A 75 8.16 -22.36 -4.31
N MET A 76 7.38 -21.52 -3.61
CA MET A 76 6.83 -21.87 -2.29
C MET A 76 5.62 -22.81 -2.35
N SER A 77 4.87 -22.83 -3.46
CA SER A 77 3.58 -23.53 -3.55
C SER A 77 3.31 -23.96 -4.98
N SER A 78 2.99 -25.26 -5.17
CA SER A 78 2.63 -25.84 -6.47
C SER A 78 1.91 -27.18 -6.30
N TRP A 79 1.33 -27.69 -7.39
CA TRP A 79 0.71 -29.01 -7.39
C TRP A 79 1.72 -30.12 -7.05
N GLU A 80 2.97 -30.01 -7.48
CA GLU A 80 4.02 -31.00 -7.18
C GLU A 80 4.41 -30.96 -5.69
N ARG A 81 4.27 -29.83 -5.00
CA ARG A 81 4.54 -29.67 -3.58
C ARG A 81 3.32 -30.00 -2.70
N GLY A 82 2.13 -30.13 -3.29
CA GLY A 82 0.90 -30.53 -2.60
C GLY A 82 0.23 -29.43 -1.78
N TYR A 83 0.57 -28.14 -2.00
CA TYR A 83 -0.07 -26.98 -1.35
C TYR A 83 -0.17 -27.14 0.18
N GLY A 84 0.97 -27.21 0.88
CA GLY A 84 1.01 -27.29 2.34
C GLY A 84 0.55 -25.99 3.02
N ASP A 85 0.60 -25.99 4.35
CA ASP A 85 0.19 -24.85 5.16
C ASP A 85 1.40 -24.01 5.63
N PHE A 86 1.11 -22.78 6.02
CA PHE A 86 1.95 -21.93 6.87
C PHE A 86 1.19 -21.61 8.18
N ALA A 87 1.94 -21.32 9.23
CA ALA A 87 1.38 -20.83 10.49
C ALA A 87 1.10 -19.33 10.43
N MET A 88 -0.02 -18.91 11.00
CA MET A 88 -0.46 -17.53 11.18
C MET A 88 -0.36 -17.20 12.68
N HIS A 89 0.63 -16.39 13.05
CA HIS A 89 0.86 -15.97 14.43
C HIS A 89 0.28 -14.59 14.69
N PRO A 90 -0.66 -14.42 15.66
CA PRO A 90 -1.26 -13.13 15.97
C PRO A 90 -0.21 -12.11 16.44
N ASP A 91 -0.13 -10.93 15.83
CA ASP A 91 0.61 -9.79 16.36
C ASP A 91 -0.29 -8.98 17.28
N LEU A 92 -0.12 -9.18 18.60
CA LEU A 92 -0.97 -8.58 19.63
C LEU A 92 -0.90 -7.05 19.64
N SER A 93 0.17 -6.46 19.13
CA SER A 93 0.31 -4.99 19.02
C SER A 93 -0.70 -4.38 18.03
N THR A 94 -1.32 -5.22 17.19
CA THR A 94 -2.29 -4.80 16.16
C THR A 94 -3.74 -4.97 16.59
N LEU A 95 -4.00 -5.58 17.77
CA LEU A 95 -5.34 -5.89 18.26
C LEU A 95 -6.20 -4.61 18.37
N ARG A 96 -7.39 -4.64 17.75
CA ARG A 96 -8.34 -3.52 17.68
C ARG A 96 -9.78 -3.99 17.56
N ARG A 97 -10.73 -3.12 17.90
CA ARG A 97 -12.13 -3.29 17.52
C ARG A 97 -12.32 -2.91 16.05
N LEU A 98 -13.34 -3.49 15.40
CA LEU A 98 -13.83 -3.05 14.10
C LEU A 98 -15.23 -2.44 14.30
N PRO A 99 -15.35 -1.13 14.55
CA PRO A 99 -16.64 -0.52 14.94
C PRO A 99 -17.74 -0.68 13.89
N TRP A 100 -17.39 -0.74 12.60
CA TRP A 100 -18.33 -0.97 11.48
C TRP A 100 -18.83 -2.42 11.38
N ASN A 101 -18.23 -3.36 12.12
CA ASN A 101 -18.65 -4.74 12.24
C ASN A 101 -18.96 -5.05 13.70
N ALA A 102 -20.25 -5.01 14.05
CA ALA A 102 -20.70 -5.22 15.42
C ALA A 102 -20.12 -6.52 16.02
N GLY A 103 -19.71 -6.47 17.27
CA GLY A 103 -19.18 -7.64 18.00
C GLY A 103 -17.83 -8.14 17.52
N THR A 104 -17.08 -7.38 16.71
CA THR A 104 -15.86 -7.86 16.06
C THR A 104 -14.60 -7.15 16.54
N ALA A 105 -13.57 -7.95 16.87
CA ALA A 105 -12.17 -7.51 16.99
C ALA A 105 -11.30 -8.08 15.87
N MET A 106 -10.13 -7.52 15.66
CA MET A 106 -9.21 -7.93 14.60
C MET A 106 -7.76 -7.83 15.05
N LEU A 107 -6.94 -8.76 14.52
CA LEU A 107 -5.46 -8.72 14.58
C LEU A 107 -4.88 -8.98 13.20
N VAL A 108 -3.65 -8.50 13.00
CA VAL A 108 -2.82 -8.87 11.85
C VAL A 108 -1.88 -10.01 12.27
N ALA A 109 -1.69 -10.98 11.39
CA ALA A 109 -0.80 -12.12 11.62
C ALA A 109 0.54 -11.94 10.89
N ASP A 110 1.60 -12.42 11.51
CA ASP A 110 2.86 -12.78 10.85
C ASP A 110 2.80 -14.24 10.38
N LEU A 111 3.46 -14.53 9.26
CA LEU A 111 3.46 -15.86 8.66
C LEU A 111 4.81 -16.56 8.85
N ALA A 112 4.75 -17.80 9.27
CA ALA A 112 5.92 -18.66 9.43
C ALA A 112 5.67 -20.06 8.85
N TRP A 113 6.74 -20.73 8.44
CA TRP A 113 6.70 -22.15 8.11
C TRP A 113 6.57 -23.00 9.40
N ASN A 114 6.24 -24.27 9.27
CA ASN A 114 6.07 -25.19 10.40
C ASN A 114 7.35 -25.39 11.24
N ASP A 115 8.51 -25.06 10.70
CA ASP A 115 9.79 -25.06 11.41
C ASP A 115 10.07 -23.74 12.17
N GLY A 116 9.14 -22.80 12.11
CA GLY A 116 9.23 -21.48 12.74
C GLY A 116 9.98 -20.44 11.91
N SER A 117 10.55 -20.79 10.76
CA SER A 117 11.19 -19.82 9.87
C SER A 117 10.16 -18.91 9.19
N PRO A 118 10.48 -17.62 8.98
CA PRO A 118 9.52 -16.69 8.37
C PRO A 118 9.23 -17.04 6.91
N VAL A 119 7.99 -16.80 6.46
CA VAL A 119 7.61 -16.89 5.04
C VAL A 119 8.17 -15.63 4.34
N VAL A 120 9.34 -15.75 3.72
CA VAL A 120 10.12 -14.62 3.20
C VAL A 120 9.40 -13.81 2.11
N ALA A 121 8.48 -14.43 1.37
CA ALA A 121 7.68 -13.77 0.34
C ALA A 121 6.46 -13.01 0.88
N ALA A 122 6.11 -13.17 2.17
CA ALA A 122 5.01 -12.45 2.78
C ALA A 122 5.31 -10.95 2.87
N PRO A 123 4.40 -10.06 2.38
CA PRO A 123 4.67 -8.62 2.33
C PRO A 123 5.08 -8.01 3.67
N ARG A 124 4.41 -8.41 4.76
CA ARG A 124 4.70 -7.92 6.10
C ARG A 124 6.10 -8.35 6.58
N GLN A 125 6.54 -9.57 6.24
CA GLN A 125 7.89 -10.06 6.55
C GLN A 125 8.97 -9.35 5.72
N ILE A 126 8.68 -9.06 4.45
CA ILE A 126 9.58 -8.27 3.60
C ILE A 126 9.82 -6.89 4.22
N LEU A 127 8.77 -6.21 4.69
CA LEU A 127 8.92 -4.92 5.37
C LEU A 127 9.68 -5.05 6.69
N ARG A 128 9.37 -6.05 7.53
CA ARG A 128 10.10 -6.29 8.80
C ARG A 128 11.59 -6.44 8.56
N ARG A 129 12.00 -7.21 7.56
CA ARG A 129 13.41 -7.40 7.21
C ARG A 129 14.10 -6.09 6.82
N GLN A 130 13.42 -5.21 6.07
CA GLN A 130 14.00 -3.90 5.73
C GLN A 130 14.07 -2.97 6.94
N LEU A 131 13.11 -3.05 7.85
CA LEU A 131 13.13 -2.30 9.12
C LEU A 131 14.25 -2.78 10.05
N GLU A 132 14.53 -4.08 10.09
CA GLU A 132 15.67 -4.65 10.82
C GLU A 132 17.00 -4.13 10.26
N ARG A 133 17.19 -4.15 8.93
CA ARG A 133 18.37 -3.56 8.28
C ARG A 133 18.49 -2.06 8.59
N LEU A 134 17.38 -1.32 8.57
CA LEU A 134 17.38 0.10 8.90
C LEU A 134 17.82 0.35 10.36
N ALA A 135 17.37 -0.51 11.29
CA ALA A 135 17.76 -0.46 12.69
C ALA A 135 19.23 -0.77 12.93
N GLU A 136 19.86 -1.63 12.12
CA GLU A 136 21.32 -1.88 12.14
C GLU A 136 22.12 -0.60 11.81
N HIS A 137 21.54 0.32 11.03
CA HIS A 137 22.10 1.65 10.77
C HIS A 137 21.74 2.69 11.83
N GLY A 138 21.02 2.30 12.91
CA GLY A 138 20.63 3.19 14.01
C GLY A 138 19.41 4.05 13.71
N PHE A 139 18.60 3.70 12.71
CA PHE A 139 17.43 4.49 12.29
C PHE A 139 16.11 3.73 12.45
N THR A 140 15.04 4.51 12.61
CA THR A 140 13.64 4.06 12.47
C THR A 140 12.97 4.88 11.37
N ALA A 141 11.92 4.32 10.72
CA ALA A 141 11.19 5.00 9.68
C ALA A 141 9.81 5.45 10.17
N LYS A 142 9.47 6.72 9.94
CA LYS A 142 8.13 7.28 10.08
C LYS A 142 7.51 7.45 8.71
N VAL A 143 6.30 6.91 8.53
CA VAL A 143 5.62 6.82 7.24
C VAL A 143 4.19 7.34 7.35
N GLY A 144 3.74 8.10 6.35
CA GLY A 144 2.35 8.47 6.12
C GLY A 144 1.94 8.11 4.69
N THR A 145 0.69 7.70 4.49
CA THR A 145 0.13 7.41 3.16
C THR A 145 -1.08 8.31 2.90
N GLU A 146 -1.09 8.96 1.73
CA GLU A 146 -2.21 9.74 1.21
C GLU A 146 -2.93 8.87 0.17
N LEU A 147 -4.01 8.19 0.59
CA LEU A 147 -4.71 7.21 -0.24
C LEU A 147 -6.01 7.78 -0.79
N GLU A 148 -6.05 8.00 -2.09
CA GLU A 148 -7.21 8.50 -2.83
C GLU A 148 -8.14 7.35 -3.27
N PHE A 149 -9.44 7.67 -3.40
CA PHE A 149 -10.48 6.74 -3.87
C PHE A 149 -11.62 7.48 -4.58
N ILE A 150 -12.31 6.77 -5.48
CA ILE A 150 -13.50 7.30 -6.16
C ILE A 150 -14.74 6.60 -5.61
N VAL A 151 -15.78 7.37 -5.29
CA VAL A 151 -17.07 6.88 -4.81
C VAL A 151 -18.12 6.95 -5.91
N PHE A 152 -18.89 5.87 -6.04
CA PHE A 152 -20.05 5.74 -6.95
C PHE A 152 -21.33 5.56 -6.15
N LYS A 153 -22.44 6.06 -6.70
CA LYS A 153 -23.79 5.87 -6.14
C LYS A 153 -24.33 4.46 -6.33
N ASP A 154 -23.71 3.71 -7.24
CA ASP A 154 -24.03 2.32 -7.53
C ASP A 154 -23.46 1.42 -6.44
N THR A 155 -24.20 0.36 -6.06
CA THR A 155 -23.67 -0.67 -5.14
C THR A 155 -22.62 -1.52 -5.83
N TYR A 156 -21.86 -2.32 -5.08
CA TYR A 156 -20.89 -3.25 -5.68
C TYR A 156 -21.54 -4.27 -6.59
N GLU A 157 -22.74 -4.76 -6.25
CA GLU A 157 -23.49 -5.71 -7.07
C GLU A 157 -23.95 -5.06 -8.38
N ALA A 158 -24.51 -3.84 -8.32
CA ALA A 158 -24.90 -3.10 -9.51
C ALA A 158 -23.69 -2.76 -10.40
N ALA A 159 -22.55 -2.43 -9.80
CA ALA A 159 -21.31 -2.20 -10.52
C ALA A 159 -20.80 -3.47 -11.21
N TRP A 160 -20.87 -4.61 -10.56
CA TRP A 160 -20.56 -5.91 -11.13
C TRP A 160 -21.44 -6.24 -12.33
N ASP A 161 -22.76 -6.13 -12.17
CA ASP A 161 -23.74 -6.41 -13.25
C ASP A 161 -23.56 -5.50 -14.47
N ALA A 162 -23.07 -4.26 -14.25
CA ALA A 162 -22.72 -3.30 -15.29
C ALA A 162 -21.31 -3.52 -15.90
N ASN A 163 -20.59 -4.58 -15.52
CA ASN A 163 -19.17 -4.76 -15.85
C ASN A 163 -18.34 -3.49 -15.56
N TYR A 164 -18.62 -2.83 -14.45
CA TYR A 164 -17.99 -1.60 -13.98
C TYR A 164 -18.03 -0.41 -14.97
N ARG A 165 -19.04 -0.38 -15.86
CA ARG A 165 -19.21 0.66 -16.89
C ARG A 165 -20.45 1.49 -16.62
N GLY A 166 -20.36 2.78 -16.97
CA GLY A 166 -21.49 3.69 -16.85
C GLY A 166 -21.91 4.00 -15.41
N LEU A 167 -21.04 3.73 -14.44
CA LEU A 167 -21.31 3.99 -13.03
C LEU A 167 -21.47 5.50 -12.78
N THR A 168 -22.30 5.86 -11.81
CA THR A 168 -22.61 7.23 -11.45
C THR A 168 -21.68 7.73 -10.33
N PRO A 169 -20.70 8.61 -10.62
CA PRO A 169 -19.86 9.16 -9.56
C PRO A 169 -20.68 9.93 -8.52
N ALA A 170 -20.23 9.94 -7.28
CA ALA A 170 -20.89 10.64 -6.18
C ALA A 170 -21.02 12.16 -6.45
N ASN A 171 -20.05 12.73 -7.18
CA ASN A 171 -20.04 14.12 -7.65
C ASN A 171 -19.84 14.15 -9.17
N GLN A 172 -20.40 15.18 -9.84
CA GLN A 172 -20.39 15.28 -11.30
C GLN A 172 -19.35 16.27 -11.86
N TYR A 173 -18.63 16.98 -11.00
CA TYR A 173 -17.63 17.98 -11.36
C TYR A 173 -16.42 17.88 -10.43
N ASN A 174 -15.33 18.54 -10.77
CA ASN A 174 -14.13 18.64 -9.96
C ASN A 174 -14.46 19.32 -8.63
N ILE A 175 -14.18 18.63 -7.53
CA ILE A 175 -14.44 19.07 -6.15
C ILE A 175 -13.16 19.23 -5.33
N ASP A 176 -12.01 19.35 -6.00
CA ASP A 176 -10.73 19.51 -5.35
C ASP A 176 -10.77 20.65 -4.32
N TYR A 177 -10.51 20.33 -3.05
CA TYR A 177 -10.65 21.20 -1.88
C TYR A 177 -12.03 21.87 -1.69
N SER A 178 -13.07 21.48 -2.43
CA SER A 178 -14.39 22.08 -2.32
C SER A 178 -15.15 21.61 -1.07
N VAL A 179 -15.35 22.50 -0.11
CA VAL A 179 -16.18 22.21 1.08
C VAL A 179 -17.63 21.93 0.69
N LEU A 180 -18.19 22.67 -0.27
CA LEU A 180 -19.55 22.42 -0.78
C LEU A 180 -19.64 21.06 -1.49
N GLY A 181 -18.61 20.72 -2.29
CA GLY A 181 -18.57 19.47 -3.05
C GLY A 181 -18.56 18.23 -2.16
N THR A 182 -17.75 18.23 -1.11
CA THR A 182 -17.65 17.12 -0.16
C THR A 182 -18.91 16.98 0.71
N GLY A 183 -19.66 18.08 0.94
CA GLY A 183 -20.87 18.07 1.77
C GLY A 183 -21.95 17.07 1.29
N ARG A 184 -22.01 16.75 -0.01
CA ARG A 184 -22.96 15.78 -0.55
C ARG A 184 -22.70 14.35 -0.11
N ILE A 185 -21.44 14.01 0.14
CA ILE A 185 -21.02 12.67 0.54
C ILE A 185 -20.52 12.63 1.98
N GLU A 186 -20.63 13.74 2.71
CA GLU A 186 -20.18 13.84 4.10
C GLU A 186 -20.75 12.75 5.03
N PRO A 187 -22.00 12.25 4.88
CA PRO A 187 -22.45 11.11 5.68
C PRO A 187 -21.54 9.90 5.59
N LEU A 188 -21.11 9.50 4.39
CA LEU A 188 -20.15 8.40 4.19
C LEU A 188 -18.76 8.76 4.72
N LEU A 189 -18.23 9.91 4.35
CA LEU A 189 -16.89 10.35 4.77
C LEU A 189 -16.80 10.46 6.30
N ARG A 190 -17.83 11.03 6.93
CA ARG A 190 -17.93 11.12 8.40
C ARG A 190 -17.98 9.74 9.05
N ARG A 191 -18.75 8.82 8.48
CA ARG A 191 -18.83 7.45 9.00
C ARG A 191 -17.46 6.78 8.93
N ILE A 192 -16.78 6.82 7.77
CA ILE A 192 -15.43 6.25 7.62
C ILE A 192 -14.47 6.87 8.64
N ARG A 193 -14.42 8.21 8.78
CA ARG A 193 -13.53 8.87 9.75
C ARG A 193 -13.79 8.41 11.18
N ASN A 194 -15.05 8.37 11.61
CA ASN A 194 -15.40 7.99 12.98
C ASN A 194 -15.11 6.52 13.28
N GLU A 195 -15.44 5.62 12.33
CA GLU A 195 -15.19 4.19 12.48
C GLU A 195 -13.68 3.87 12.48
N MET A 196 -12.90 4.54 11.63
CA MET A 196 -11.44 4.41 11.65
C MET A 196 -10.85 4.93 12.96
N THR A 197 -11.34 6.05 13.49
CA THR A 197 -10.95 6.55 14.83
C THR A 197 -11.30 5.53 15.90
N GLY A 198 -12.47 4.95 15.87
CA GLY A 198 -12.89 3.90 16.79
C GLY A 198 -12.06 2.60 16.69
N ALA A 199 -11.45 2.35 15.54
CA ALA A 199 -10.52 1.26 15.32
C ALA A 199 -9.06 1.60 15.72
N GLY A 200 -8.82 2.78 16.30
CA GLY A 200 -7.51 3.20 16.81
C GLY A 200 -6.60 3.86 15.74
N LEU A 201 -7.15 4.28 14.59
CA LEU A 201 -6.43 5.09 13.62
C LEU A 201 -6.58 6.58 13.96
N THR A 202 -5.51 7.36 13.84
CA THR A 202 -5.59 8.80 14.03
C THR A 202 -5.92 9.48 12.69
N VAL A 203 -7.18 9.82 12.50
CA VAL A 203 -7.65 10.54 11.32
C VAL A 203 -7.34 12.03 11.44
N GLU A 204 -6.76 12.65 10.41
CA GLU A 204 -6.46 14.08 10.36
C GLU A 204 -7.54 14.87 9.61
N SER A 205 -7.86 14.47 8.38
CA SER A 205 -8.78 15.22 7.52
C SER A 205 -9.42 14.36 6.44
N ALA A 206 -10.39 14.95 5.73
CA ALA A 206 -10.93 14.44 4.48
C ALA A 206 -11.15 15.61 3.52
N LYS A 207 -10.83 15.41 2.25
CA LYS A 207 -11.04 16.41 1.19
C LYS A 207 -11.54 15.78 -0.11
N GLY A 208 -12.08 16.61 -1.00
CA GLY A 208 -12.36 16.25 -2.38
C GLY A 208 -11.10 16.32 -3.23
N GLU A 209 -11.12 15.62 -4.36
CA GLU A 209 -10.07 15.54 -5.37
C GLU A 209 -10.60 15.89 -6.77
N CYS A 210 -9.71 15.86 -7.77
CA CYS A 210 -9.98 16.39 -9.11
C CYS A 210 -10.97 15.54 -9.92
N ASN A 211 -10.92 14.21 -9.82
CA ASN A 211 -11.84 13.34 -10.58
C ASN A 211 -13.24 13.35 -9.94
N PRO A 212 -14.34 13.38 -10.72
CA PRO A 212 -15.68 13.24 -10.17
C PRO A 212 -15.84 12.06 -9.21
N GLY A 213 -16.32 12.36 -8.00
CA GLY A 213 -16.45 11.37 -6.92
C GLY A 213 -15.17 11.03 -6.18
N GLN A 214 -14.04 11.66 -6.52
CA GLN A 214 -12.76 11.37 -5.90
C GLN A 214 -12.57 12.11 -4.58
N HIS A 215 -12.03 11.38 -3.60
CA HIS A 215 -11.79 11.85 -2.24
C HIS A 215 -10.48 11.27 -1.69
N GLU A 216 -9.97 11.94 -0.67
CA GLU A 216 -8.85 11.48 0.16
C GLU A 216 -9.23 11.60 1.64
N ILE A 217 -8.84 10.61 2.44
CA ILE A 217 -8.87 10.70 3.90
C ILE A 217 -7.43 10.57 4.39
N ALA A 218 -6.92 11.61 5.04
CA ALA A 218 -5.57 11.65 5.56
C ALA A 218 -5.52 11.12 7.00
N PHE A 219 -4.49 10.35 7.29
CA PHE A 219 -4.18 9.80 8.61
C PHE A 219 -2.83 10.32 9.08
N LYS A 220 -2.70 10.48 10.40
CA LYS A 220 -1.42 10.85 11.00
C LYS A 220 -0.39 9.76 10.72
N TYR A 221 0.82 10.18 10.33
CA TYR A 221 1.95 9.28 10.16
C TYR A 221 2.30 8.53 11.47
N ASP A 222 2.86 7.35 11.33
CA ASP A 222 3.30 6.50 12.43
C ASP A 222 4.57 5.73 12.04
N ASP A 223 5.01 4.79 12.88
CA ASP A 223 6.04 3.82 12.52
C ASP A 223 5.62 3.06 11.25
N ALA A 224 6.58 2.77 10.38
CA ALA A 224 6.33 2.26 9.04
C ALA A 224 5.42 1.02 9.01
N LEU A 225 5.68 0.01 9.87
CA LEU A 225 4.85 -1.19 9.92
C LEU A 225 3.43 -0.88 10.39
N VAL A 226 3.29 -0.01 11.38
CA VAL A 226 2.00 0.42 11.91
C VAL A 226 1.17 1.13 10.84
N THR A 227 1.79 2.05 10.09
CA THR A 227 1.10 2.74 8.99
C THR A 227 0.64 1.76 7.91
N CYS A 228 1.45 0.75 7.56
CA CYS A 228 1.05 -0.27 6.58
C CYS A 228 -0.12 -1.14 7.09
N ASP A 229 -0.09 -1.55 8.36
CA ASP A 229 -1.21 -2.28 8.98
C ASP A 229 -2.49 -1.42 9.00
N GLN A 230 -2.39 -0.15 9.40
CA GLN A 230 -3.51 0.80 9.42
C GLN A 230 -4.06 1.06 8.00
N HIS A 231 -3.20 1.21 7.00
CA HIS A 231 -3.61 1.39 5.60
C HIS A 231 -4.45 0.19 5.12
N SER A 232 -4.03 -1.04 5.42
CA SER A 232 -4.75 -2.25 5.01
C SER A 232 -6.11 -2.37 5.70
N VAL A 233 -6.18 -2.02 7.00
CA VAL A 233 -7.43 -1.94 7.76
C VAL A 233 -8.35 -0.86 7.18
N TYR A 234 -7.82 0.34 6.91
CA TYR A 234 -8.58 1.44 6.30
C TYR A 234 -9.13 1.05 4.92
N LYS A 235 -8.29 0.51 4.04
CA LYS A 235 -8.68 0.14 2.67
C LYS A 235 -9.79 -0.91 2.65
N THR A 236 -9.76 -1.86 3.57
CA THR A 236 -10.79 -2.88 3.74
C THR A 236 -12.05 -2.29 4.37
N GLY A 237 -11.91 -1.58 5.50
CA GLY A 237 -13.04 -1.01 6.24
C GLY A 237 -13.81 0.04 5.46
N ALA A 238 -13.13 0.88 4.67
CA ALA A 238 -13.79 1.87 3.81
C ALA A 238 -14.70 1.20 2.77
N LYS A 239 -14.28 0.07 2.19
CA LYS A 239 -15.12 -0.72 1.25
C LYS A 239 -16.31 -1.38 1.96
N GLU A 240 -16.10 -1.96 3.15
CA GLU A 240 -17.17 -2.56 3.94
C GLU A 240 -18.21 -1.51 4.36
N ILE A 241 -17.77 -0.34 4.81
CA ILE A 241 -18.64 0.79 5.17
C ILE A 241 -19.40 1.29 3.94
N ALA A 242 -18.76 1.47 2.79
CA ALA A 242 -19.42 1.88 1.56
C ALA A 242 -20.50 0.89 1.14
N SER A 243 -20.23 -0.41 1.22
CA SER A 243 -21.23 -1.47 0.96
C SER A 243 -22.43 -1.37 1.90
N GLN A 244 -22.20 -1.13 3.19
CA GLN A 244 -23.27 -0.96 4.19
C GLN A 244 -24.10 0.31 3.95
N GLU A 245 -23.51 1.36 3.36
CA GLU A 245 -24.20 2.60 2.96
C GLU A 245 -24.90 2.50 1.59
N GLY A 246 -24.84 1.34 0.94
CA GLY A 246 -25.50 1.11 -0.35
C GLY A 246 -24.82 1.82 -1.53
N VAL A 247 -23.52 2.09 -1.42
CA VAL A 247 -22.66 2.71 -2.44
C VAL A 247 -21.42 1.85 -2.68
N SER A 248 -20.64 2.20 -3.69
CA SER A 248 -19.34 1.57 -3.91
C SER A 248 -18.22 2.60 -3.95
N LEU A 249 -17.00 2.17 -3.62
CA LEU A 249 -15.79 2.95 -3.83
C LEU A 249 -14.68 2.07 -4.41
N THR A 250 -13.75 2.72 -5.11
CA THR A 250 -12.60 2.05 -5.70
C THR A 250 -11.29 2.77 -5.39
N PHE A 251 -10.27 2.00 -5.09
CA PHE A 251 -8.87 2.43 -5.00
C PHE A 251 -8.09 2.11 -6.29
N MET A 252 -8.75 1.72 -7.35
CA MET A 252 -8.14 1.44 -8.65
C MET A 252 -7.31 2.64 -9.10
N ALA A 253 -6.06 2.42 -9.53
CA ALA A 253 -5.15 3.50 -9.87
C ALA A 253 -5.66 4.43 -10.99
N LYS A 254 -6.37 3.86 -11.98
CA LYS A 254 -6.92 4.61 -13.11
C LYS A 254 -8.28 4.04 -13.52
N TYR A 255 -9.36 4.63 -13.03
CA TYR A 255 -10.72 4.18 -13.33
C TYR A 255 -11.21 4.67 -14.71
N ASN A 256 -10.86 5.90 -15.09
CA ASN A 256 -11.26 6.54 -16.35
C ASN A 256 -10.09 7.34 -16.93
N GLU A 257 -10.33 8.11 -18.00
CA GLU A 257 -9.30 8.90 -18.67
C GLU A 257 -8.91 10.19 -17.92
N ARG A 258 -9.59 10.50 -16.80
CA ARG A 258 -9.29 11.65 -15.95
C ARG A 258 -8.19 11.29 -14.93
N GLU A 259 -8.06 12.10 -13.88
CA GLU A 259 -7.09 11.89 -12.80
C GLU A 259 -7.26 10.50 -12.16
N GLY A 260 -6.14 9.85 -11.87
CA GLY A 260 -6.13 8.55 -11.19
C GLY A 260 -6.11 8.71 -9.68
N ASN A 261 -6.29 7.60 -8.96
CA ASN A 261 -6.08 7.56 -7.52
C ASN A 261 -4.60 7.37 -7.21
N SER A 262 -4.03 8.30 -6.46
CA SER A 262 -2.69 8.21 -5.91
C SER A 262 -2.68 7.53 -4.53
N CYS A 263 -1.52 7.07 -4.16
CA CYS A 263 -1.15 6.78 -2.78
C CYS A 263 0.24 7.36 -2.54
N HIS A 264 0.34 8.67 -2.35
CA HIS A 264 1.63 9.27 -2.07
C HIS A 264 2.15 8.77 -0.72
N ILE A 265 3.43 8.39 -0.68
CA ILE A 265 4.05 7.87 0.54
C ILE A 265 5.09 8.86 1.03
N HIS A 266 4.82 9.42 2.21
CA HIS A 266 5.75 10.26 2.94
C HIS A 266 6.63 9.40 3.84
N LEU A 267 7.94 9.69 3.84
CA LEU A 267 8.88 8.99 4.71
C LEU A 267 9.89 9.96 5.31
N SER A 268 10.15 9.80 6.60
CA SER A 268 11.28 10.38 7.30
C SER A 268 11.96 9.34 8.18
N LEU A 269 13.24 9.57 8.49
CA LEU A 269 14.00 8.74 9.42
C LEU A 269 14.15 9.46 10.76
N ALA A 270 14.15 8.67 11.83
CA ALA A 270 14.44 9.13 13.17
C ALA A 270 15.56 8.28 13.79
N ASP A 271 16.33 8.89 14.68
CA ASP A 271 17.32 8.19 15.53
C ASP A 271 16.68 7.45 16.71
N ALA A 272 17.50 6.91 17.59
CA ALA A 272 17.06 6.18 18.78
C ALA A 272 16.30 7.06 19.79
N ASP A 273 16.51 8.37 19.77
CA ASP A 273 15.83 9.33 20.63
C ASP A 273 14.55 9.87 19.97
N GLY A 274 14.22 9.42 18.75
CA GLY A 274 13.06 9.84 17.97
C GLY A 274 13.24 11.20 17.27
N ALA A 275 14.47 11.74 17.21
CA ALA A 275 14.74 12.97 16.50
C ALA A 275 14.85 12.72 14.99
N ASN A 276 14.26 13.62 14.20
CA ASN A 276 14.31 13.54 12.74
C ASN A 276 15.75 13.75 12.24
N VAL A 277 16.34 12.75 11.58
CA VAL A 277 17.70 12.79 11.04
C VAL A 277 17.78 13.26 9.59
N MET A 278 16.65 13.54 8.95
CA MET A 278 16.61 14.06 7.58
C MET A 278 16.99 15.54 7.51
N ALA A 279 16.71 16.31 8.55
CA ALA A 279 17.09 17.72 8.65
C ALA A 279 18.56 17.89 9.04
N GLY A 280 19.21 18.93 8.50
CA GLY A 280 20.59 19.27 8.76
C GLY A 280 21.00 20.63 8.21
N ASP A 281 22.29 20.90 8.15
CA ASP A 281 22.86 22.19 7.71
C ASP A 281 23.24 22.21 6.21
N GLY A 282 22.94 21.14 5.49
CA GLY A 282 23.23 21.03 4.07
C GLY A 282 22.26 21.85 3.18
N PRO A 283 22.45 21.81 1.85
CA PRO A 283 21.59 22.50 0.91
C PRO A 283 20.11 22.17 1.13
N GLY A 284 19.26 23.21 1.16
CA GLY A 284 17.82 23.05 1.44
C GLY A 284 17.48 22.58 2.85
N GLY A 285 18.42 22.64 3.80
CA GLY A 285 18.22 22.15 5.16
C GLY A 285 18.27 20.63 5.31
N MET A 286 18.78 19.91 4.30
CA MET A 286 18.93 18.47 4.32
C MET A 286 20.22 18.04 5.04
N SER A 287 20.14 16.95 5.79
CA SER A 287 21.32 16.27 6.33
C SER A 287 22.07 15.48 5.22
N GLU A 288 23.25 15.01 5.52
CA GLU A 288 23.99 14.07 4.66
C GLU A 288 23.22 12.75 4.50
N VAL A 289 22.63 12.25 5.58
CA VAL A 289 21.77 11.05 5.58
C VAL A 289 20.62 11.22 4.57
N MET A 290 19.91 12.33 4.61
CA MET A 290 18.81 12.59 3.68
C MET A 290 19.28 12.65 2.23
N ARG A 291 20.41 13.28 1.96
CA ARG A 291 20.94 13.40 0.58
C ARG A 291 21.30 12.02 0.02
N HIS A 292 21.99 11.19 0.76
CA HIS A 292 22.32 9.82 0.34
C HIS A 292 21.06 8.95 0.21
N PHE A 293 20.14 9.04 1.17
CA PHE A 293 18.88 8.29 1.14
C PHE A 293 18.04 8.65 -0.09
N LEU A 294 17.95 9.95 -0.42
CA LEU A 294 17.21 10.43 -1.58
C LEU A 294 17.91 10.07 -2.90
N ALA A 295 19.24 10.09 -2.95
CA ALA A 295 20.01 9.62 -4.11
C ALA A 295 19.76 8.11 -4.37
N GLY A 296 19.67 7.31 -3.31
CA GLY A 296 19.28 5.90 -3.41
C GLY A 296 17.86 5.70 -3.94
N GLN A 297 16.90 6.56 -3.52
CA GLN A 297 15.55 6.55 -4.08
C GLN A 297 15.56 6.76 -5.60
N LEU A 298 16.31 7.74 -6.10
CA LEU A 298 16.42 7.99 -7.54
C LEU A 298 17.08 6.83 -8.28
N ALA A 299 18.16 6.29 -7.74
CA ALA A 299 18.89 5.18 -8.34
C ALA A 299 18.04 3.92 -8.50
N ALA A 300 17.16 3.63 -7.54
CA ALA A 300 16.31 2.43 -7.55
C ALA A 300 14.89 2.71 -8.08
N LEU A 301 14.53 3.94 -8.42
CA LEU A 301 13.13 4.31 -8.70
C LEU A 301 12.50 3.48 -9.82
N ARG A 302 13.23 3.28 -10.91
CA ARG A 302 12.78 2.47 -12.05
C ARG A 302 12.75 0.99 -11.70
N ASP A 303 13.80 0.50 -11.09
CA ASP A 303 13.96 -0.91 -10.72
C ASP A 303 12.85 -1.37 -9.75
N PHE A 304 12.43 -0.47 -8.85
CA PHE A 304 11.41 -0.75 -7.83
C PHE A 304 10.00 -0.32 -8.24
N SER A 305 9.82 0.14 -9.48
CA SER A 305 8.49 0.57 -9.97
C SER A 305 7.44 -0.53 -9.86
N LEU A 306 7.81 -1.80 -9.97
CA LEU A 306 6.92 -2.94 -9.74
C LEU A 306 6.29 -2.92 -8.35
N LEU A 307 7.03 -2.48 -7.32
CA LEU A 307 6.52 -2.39 -5.95
C LEU A 307 5.58 -1.17 -5.74
N TYR A 308 5.74 -0.12 -6.54
CA TYR A 308 4.96 1.12 -6.48
C TYR A 308 3.72 1.10 -7.38
N ALA A 309 3.80 0.36 -8.48
CA ALA A 309 2.80 0.28 -9.54
C ALA A 309 2.63 -1.19 -9.98
N PRO A 310 1.97 -2.03 -9.13
CA PRO A 310 2.02 -3.49 -9.28
C PRO A 310 1.10 -4.06 -10.35
N ASN A 311 0.21 -3.26 -10.94
CA ASN A 311 -0.81 -3.73 -11.88
C ASN A 311 -0.66 -3.09 -13.26
N ILE A 312 -1.21 -3.73 -14.30
CA ILE A 312 -1.27 -3.17 -15.66
C ILE A 312 -1.95 -1.78 -15.65
N ASN A 313 -3.00 -1.63 -14.86
CA ASN A 313 -3.74 -0.38 -14.74
C ASN A 313 -2.93 0.74 -14.08
N SER A 314 -1.99 0.43 -13.19
CA SER A 314 -1.17 1.42 -12.47
C SER A 314 -0.43 2.37 -13.41
N TYR A 315 0.12 1.85 -14.51
CA TYR A 315 0.93 2.60 -15.49
C TYR A 315 0.12 3.58 -16.34
N LYS A 316 -1.20 3.38 -16.44
CA LYS A 316 -2.11 4.31 -17.14
C LYS A 316 -2.27 5.64 -16.41
N ARG A 317 -1.84 5.72 -15.15
CA ARG A 317 -1.85 6.93 -14.32
C ARG A 317 -0.72 7.89 -14.71
N PHE A 318 0.43 7.39 -15.21
CA PHE A 318 1.61 8.18 -15.53
C PHE A 318 1.43 8.97 -16.83
N GLN A 319 0.76 10.11 -16.74
CA GLN A 319 0.47 10.99 -17.87
C GLN A 319 0.98 12.42 -17.60
N PRO A 320 1.60 13.10 -18.57
CA PRO A 320 1.99 14.50 -18.40
C PRO A 320 0.79 15.37 -18.00
N GLY A 321 0.98 16.24 -17.00
CA GLY A 321 -0.05 17.15 -16.52
C GLY A 321 -1.12 16.54 -15.60
N SER A 322 -0.96 15.27 -15.20
CA SER A 322 -1.92 14.59 -14.32
C SER A 322 -1.52 14.58 -12.84
N PHE A 323 -0.48 15.30 -12.45
CA PHE A 323 0.19 15.25 -11.15
C PHE A 323 0.78 13.88 -10.77
N ALA A 324 0.59 12.84 -11.60
CA ALA A 324 1.37 11.61 -11.50
C ALA A 324 2.71 11.79 -12.21
N PRO A 325 3.84 11.39 -11.61
CA PRO A 325 5.15 11.66 -12.17
C PRO A 325 5.43 10.78 -13.40
N THR A 326 6.15 11.32 -14.37
CA THR A 326 6.63 10.59 -15.56
C THR A 326 8.15 10.53 -15.64
N ALA A 327 8.85 11.24 -14.74
CA ALA A 327 10.29 11.45 -14.80
C ALA A 327 10.97 11.02 -13.48
N VAL A 328 12.17 10.47 -13.59
CA VAL A 328 13.07 10.19 -12.46
C VAL A 328 13.71 11.50 -12.02
N ALA A 329 12.97 12.28 -11.24
CA ALA A 329 13.38 13.60 -10.78
C ALA A 329 12.92 13.85 -9.35
N TRP A 330 13.66 14.74 -8.67
CA TRP A 330 13.29 15.22 -7.34
C TRP A 330 13.30 16.75 -7.31
N GLY A 331 12.55 17.33 -6.40
CA GLY A 331 12.53 18.79 -6.23
C GLY A 331 11.92 19.23 -4.90
N TYR A 332 12.26 20.47 -4.51
CA TYR A 332 11.67 21.10 -3.33
C TYR A 332 10.26 21.56 -3.64
N ASP A 333 9.30 21.03 -2.86
CA ASP A 333 7.87 21.32 -2.97
C ASP A 333 7.34 21.28 -4.43
N ASN A 334 7.87 20.36 -5.24
CA ASN A 334 7.57 20.26 -6.66
C ASN A 334 6.72 19.02 -6.97
N ARG A 335 5.42 19.23 -7.22
CA ARG A 335 4.45 18.16 -7.51
C ARG A 335 4.58 17.53 -8.89
N THR A 336 5.45 18.03 -9.76
CA THR A 336 5.75 17.42 -11.07
C THR A 336 6.84 16.34 -10.99
N CYS A 337 7.57 16.30 -9.87
CA CYS A 337 8.65 15.33 -9.62
C CYS A 337 8.11 14.02 -9.02
N ALA A 338 8.84 12.93 -9.24
CA ALA A 338 8.60 11.64 -8.59
C ALA A 338 8.85 11.70 -7.08
N LEU A 339 9.89 12.44 -6.67
CA LEU A 339 10.27 12.63 -5.28
C LEU A 339 10.18 14.13 -4.93
N ARG A 340 9.29 14.46 -4.02
CA ARG A 340 9.06 15.82 -3.54
C ARG A 340 9.55 15.98 -2.12
N ILE A 341 10.39 16.98 -1.86
CA ILE A 341 10.87 17.29 -0.52
C ILE A 341 9.91 18.29 0.11
N VAL A 342 9.45 17.99 1.30
CA VAL A 342 8.49 18.81 2.05
C VAL A 342 8.87 18.94 3.52
N GLY A 343 8.42 20.05 4.13
CA GLY A 343 8.69 20.34 5.54
C GLY A 343 10.07 20.94 5.79
N HIS A 344 10.31 21.32 7.03
CA HIS A 344 11.55 21.92 7.52
C HIS A 344 11.85 21.42 8.93
N GLY A 345 13.12 21.31 9.31
CA GLY A 345 13.51 20.86 10.63
C GLY A 345 12.85 19.54 10.99
N ARG A 346 12.10 19.49 12.10
CA ARG A 346 11.44 18.26 12.57
C ARG A 346 10.42 17.67 11.59
N SER A 347 9.89 18.47 10.67
CA SER A 347 8.90 18.02 9.69
C SER A 347 9.50 17.63 8.34
N MET A 348 10.83 17.73 8.18
CA MET A 348 11.49 17.42 6.92
C MET A 348 11.32 15.95 6.55
N ARG A 349 10.87 15.71 5.32
CA ARG A 349 10.64 14.38 4.75
C ARG A 349 10.62 14.45 3.24
N PHE A 350 10.66 13.32 2.59
CA PHE A 350 10.31 13.24 1.17
C PHE A 350 8.97 12.51 0.99
N GLU A 351 8.35 12.79 -0.14
CA GLU A 351 7.12 12.18 -0.64
C GLU A 351 7.46 11.45 -1.94
N ASN A 352 7.22 10.13 -2.00
CA ASN A 352 7.24 9.39 -3.26
C ASN A 352 5.84 9.41 -3.87
N ARG A 353 5.74 9.94 -5.09
CA ARG A 353 4.49 10.18 -5.81
C ARG A 353 4.15 9.13 -6.87
N LEU A 354 5.02 8.10 -7.05
CA LEU A 354 4.77 7.00 -7.97
C LEU A 354 3.60 6.11 -7.54
N PRO A 355 3.46 5.73 -6.25
CA PRO A 355 2.45 4.75 -5.86
C PRO A 355 1.03 5.22 -6.18
N GLY A 356 0.22 4.29 -6.72
CA GLY A 356 -1.21 4.47 -6.93
C GLY A 356 -2.06 3.89 -5.80
N GLY A 357 -3.37 4.13 -5.83
CA GLY A 357 -4.31 3.61 -4.84
C GLY A 357 -4.38 2.08 -4.76
N ASP A 358 -3.85 1.40 -5.77
CA ASP A 358 -3.77 -0.06 -5.88
C ASP A 358 -2.49 -0.67 -5.29
N VAL A 359 -1.62 0.16 -4.70
CA VAL A 359 -0.34 -0.28 -4.12
C VAL A 359 -0.52 -1.24 -2.94
N ASN A 360 0.44 -2.16 -2.78
CA ASN A 360 0.65 -2.90 -1.54
C ASN A 360 1.57 -2.05 -0.63
N PRO A 361 1.07 -1.50 0.49
CA PRO A 361 1.82 -0.55 1.30
C PRO A 361 3.09 -1.17 1.90
N TYR A 362 3.07 -2.45 2.25
CA TYR A 362 4.23 -3.12 2.83
C TYR A 362 5.38 -3.25 1.84
N LEU A 363 5.07 -3.63 0.60
CA LEU A 363 6.07 -3.77 -0.47
C LEU A 363 6.63 -2.40 -0.87
N ALA A 364 5.76 -1.40 -1.03
CA ALA A 364 6.19 -0.06 -1.40
C ALA A 364 7.10 0.55 -0.33
N VAL A 365 6.72 0.48 0.94
CA VAL A 365 7.53 1.01 2.04
C VAL A 365 8.83 0.24 2.20
N ALA A 366 8.82 -1.10 2.03
CA ALA A 366 10.05 -1.89 2.00
C ALA A 366 10.97 -1.45 0.87
N GLY A 367 10.42 -1.17 -0.33
CA GLY A 367 11.17 -0.61 -1.46
C GLY A 367 11.81 0.74 -1.14
N LEU A 368 11.06 1.65 -0.50
CA LEU A 368 11.60 2.96 -0.08
C LEU A 368 12.76 2.82 0.90
N ILE A 369 12.63 1.94 1.89
CA ILE A 369 13.69 1.72 2.88
C ILE A 369 14.91 1.08 2.22
N ALA A 370 14.72 0.05 1.40
CA ALA A 370 15.80 -0.63 0.68
C ALA A 370 16.58 0.30 -0.25
N ALA A 371 15.86 1.12 -1.03
CA ALA A 371 16.45 2.12 -1.91
C ALA A 371 17.27 3.16 -1.16
N GLY A 372 16.72 3.66 -0.04
CA GLY A 372 17.40 4.64 0.79
C GLY A 372 18.66 4.08 1.47
N LEU A 373 18.58 2.86 1.99
CA LEU A 373 19.74 2.16 2.57
C LEU A 373 20.84 1.95 1.53
N HIS A 374 20.48 1.54 0.30
CA HIS A 374 21.46 1.46 -0.80
C HIS A 374 22.18 2.80 -1.02
N GLY A 375 21.44 3.92 -1.01
CA GLY A 375 22.04 5.24 -1.13
C GLY A 375 23.02 5.59 0.00
N ILE A 376 22.67 5.27 1.25
CA ILE A 376 23.52 5.49 2.42
C ILE A 376 24.78 4.58 2.36
N GLU A 377 24.59 3.28 2.12
CA GLU A 377 25.66 2.28 2.08
C GLU A 377 26.69 2.58 0.98
N GLN A 378 26.22 3.01 -0.20
CA GLN A 378 27.04 3.37 -1.34
C GLN A 378 27.49 4.84 -1.34
N LYS A 379 27.03 5.65 -0.38
CA LYS A 379 27.29 7.10 -0.29
C LYS A 379 27.01 7.82 -1.62
N LEU A 380 25.87 7.50 -2.22
CA LEU A 380 25.46 8.04 -3.52
C LEU A 380 25.31 9.56 -3.43
N GLU A 381 25.85 10.27 -4.41
CA GLU A 381 25.68 11.72 -4.53
C GLU A 381 24.31 12.06 -5.11
N LEU A 382 23.61 13.00 -4.46
CA LEU A 382 22.31 13.47 -4.92
C LEU A 382 22.50 14.42 -6.11
N PRO A 383 21.91 14.14 -7.30
CA PRO A 383 21.95 15.06 -8.44
C PRO A 383 21.20 16.37 -8.13
N GLU A 384 21.36 17.36 -9.00
CA GLU A 384 20.69 18.66 -8.84
C GLU A 384 19.17 18.51 -8.85
N ALA A 385 18.50 19.35 -8.05
CA ALA A 385 17.03 19.38 -7.98
C ALA A 385 16.42 19.88 -9.29
N CYS A 386 15.32 19.30 -9.68
CA CYS A 386 14.48 19.83 -10.74
C CYS A 386 13.88 21.18 -10.32
N VAL A 387 14.16 22.21 -11.11
CA VAL A 387 13.54 23.52 -10.99
C VAL A 387 12.53 23.69 -12.12
N GLY A 388 11.28 23.90 -11.78
CA GLY A 388 10.19 24.03 -12.75
C GLY A 388 9.48 22.71 -13.08
N ASN A 389 9.13 22.48 -14.35
CA ASN A 389 8.25 21.41 -14.78
C ASN A 389 9.03 20.15 -15.19
N ALA A 390 8.99 19.10 -14.36
CA ALA A 390 9.67 17.84 -14.63
C ALA A 390 9.10 17.07 -15.86
N TYR A 391 7.85 17.33 -16.26
CA TYR A 391 7.26 16.69 -17.45
C TYR A 391 7.94 17.10 -18.78
N THR A 392 8.59 18.27 -18.80
CA THR A 392 9.25 18.82 -20.00
C THR A 392 10.77 18.85 -19.90
N GLY A 393 11.33 18.38 -18.78
CA GLY A 393 12.78 18.29 -18.57
C GLY A 393 13.39 17.07 -19.28
N GLU A 394 14.70 17.10 -19.46
CA GLU A 394 15.49 15.97 -20.00
C GLU A 394 15.86 15.00 -18.88
N TYR A 395 14.86 14.26 -18.38
CA TYR A 395 15.03 13.24 -17.34
C TYR A 395 14.76 11.85 -17.91
N GLU A 396 15.36 10.86 -17.29
CA GLU A 396 14.97 9.47 -17.52
C GLU A 396 13.49 9.28 -17.15
N HIS A 397 12.74 8.50 -17.96
CA HIS A 397 11.34 8.24 -17.69
C HIS A 397 11.14 7.06 -16.74
N VAL A 398 10.12 7.15 -15.89
CA VAL A 398 9.63 5.99 -15.17
C VAL A 398 9.08 4.94 -16.14
N PRO A 399 9.06 3.65 -15.79
CA PRO A 399 8.45 2.62 -16.65
C PRO A 399 7.02 2.97 -17.03
N THR A 400 6.65 2.65 -18.26
CA THR A 400 5.33 2.96 -18.84
C THR A 400 4.40 1.75 -18.89
N THR A 401 4.91 0.56 -18.59
CA THR A 401 4.18 -0.71 -18.58
C THR A 401 4.62 -1.61 -17.44
N LEU A 402 3.72 -2.49 -17.00
CA LEU A 402 4.05 -3.53 -16.03
C LEU A 402 5.15 -4.46 -16.56
N ARG A 403 5.19 -4.71 -17.88
CA ARG A 403 6.21 -5.57 -18.51
C ARG A 403 7.61 -4.97 -18.32
N GLU A 404 7.78 -3.69 -18.66
CA GLU A 404 9.05 -2.97 -18.47
C GLU A 404 9.47 -2.97 -16.99
N ALA A 405 8.56 -2.68 -16.08
CA ALA A 405 8.86 -2.67 -14.65
C ALA A 405 9.24 -4.05 -14.10
N ALA A 406 8.58 -5.11 -14.58
CA ALA A 406 8.90 -6.48 -14.18
C ALA A 406 10.27 -6.93 -14.71
N GLU A 407 10.66 -6.50 -15.90
CA GLU A 407 12.01 -6.76 -16.47
C GLU A 407 13.10 -5.99 -15.70
N LEU A 408 12.85 -4.73 -15.34
CA LEU A 408 13.77 -3.94 -14.53
C LEU A 408 13.95 -4.56 -13.14
N TRP A 409 12.86 -4.95 -12.49
CA TRP A 409 12.89 -5.61 -11.18
C TRP A 409 13.72 -6.91 -11.20
N GLU A 410 13.45 -7.81 -12.16
CA GLU A 410 14.12 -9.10 -12.29
C GLU A 410 15.63 -8.95 -12.47
N ASN A 411 16.07 -7.95 -13.24
CA ASN A 411 17.47 -7.71 -13.59
C ASN A 411 18.18 -6.72 -12.65
N SER A 412 17.51 -6.21 -11.62
CA SER A 412 18.05 -5.22 -10.71
C SER A 412 19.03 -5.84 -9.69
N PRO A 413 20.31 -5.49 -9.72
CA PRO A 413 21.24 -5.90 -8.67
C PRO A 413 20.88 -5.28 -7.31
N ILE A 414 20.22 -4.12 -7.29
CA ILE A 414 19.75 -3.47 -6.06
C ILE A 414 18.62 -4.30 -5.44
N ALA A 415 17.66 -4.77 -6.26
CA ALA A 415 16.57 -5.62 -5.80
C ALA A 415 17.09 -6.96 -5.24
N GLN A 416 18.00 -7.62 -5.98
CA GLN A 416 18.59 -8.88 -5.55
C GLN A 416 19.36 -8.74 -4.22
N ALA A 417 20.16 -7.69 -4.08
CA ALA A 417 20.90 -7.41 -2.85
C ALA A 417 19.97 -7.11 -1.64
N ALA A 418 18.88 -6.37 -1.88
CA ALA A 418 17.98 -5.93 -0.82
C ALA A 418 16.97 -7.01 -0.38
N PHE A 419 16.43 -7.77 -1.32
CA PHE A 419 15.31 -8.69 -1.07
C PHE A 419 15.68 -10.17 -1.23
N GLY A 420 16.74 -10.49 -1.96
CA GLY A 420 17.16 -11.86 -2.29
C GLY A 420 16.40 -12.45 -3.47
N ASP A 421 16.99 -13.47 -4.07
CA ASP A 421 16.51 -14.07 -5.32
C ASP A 421 15.09 -14.62 -5.21
N GLU A 422 14.74 -15.22 -4.06
CA GLU A 422 13.41 -15.81 -3.85
C GLU A 422 12.29 -14.76 -3.91
N VAL A 423 12.46 -13.62 -3.24
CA VAL A 423 11.48 -12.52 -3.25
C VAL A 423 11.41 -11.88 -4.64
N VAL A 424 12.56 -11.66 -5.28
CA VAL A 424 12.62 -11.10 -6.63
C VAL A 424 11.87 -11.99 -7.61
N ALA A 425 12.14 -13.31 -7.61
CA ALA A 425 11.47 -14.27 -8.47
C ALA A 425 9.96 -14.36 -8.18
N HIS A 426 9.58 -14.31 -6.91
CA HIS A 426 8.18 -14.40 -6.48
C HIS A 426 7.33 -13.26 -7.07
N TYR A 427 7.75 -12.01 -6.89
CA TYR A 427 7.01 -10.84 -7.39
C TYR A 427 7.16 -10.64 -8.90
N ARG A 428 8.26 -11.10 -9.50
CA ARG A 428 8.38 -11.22 -10.94
C ARG A 428 7.33 -12.18 -11.52
N ASN A 429 7.11 -13.33 -10.86
CA ASN A 429 6.09 -14.30 -11.27
C ASN A 429 4.67 -13.73 -11.14
N MET A 430 4.38 -12.97 -10.08
CA MET A 430 3.09 -12.27 -9.92
C MET A 430 2.81 -11.37 -11.14
N ALA A 431 3.78 -10.56 -11.57
CA ALA A 431 3.64 -9.71 -12.74
C ALA A 431 3.51 -10.52 -14.05
N ARG A 432 4.25 -11.63 -14.20
CA ARG A 432 4.16 -12.52 -15.37
C ARG A 432 2.75 -13.09 -15.51
N VAL A 433 2.18 -13.62 -14.43
CA VAL A 433 0.83 -14.20 -14.43
C VAL A 433 -0.21 -13.18 -14.88
N GLU A 434 -0.13 -11.96 -14.36
CA GLU A 434 -1.05 -10.87 -14.73
C GLU A 434 -0.87 -10.44 -16.20
N LEU A 435 0.37 -10.39 -16.70
CA LEU A 435 0.67 -10.06 -18.09
C LEU A 435 0.18 -11.15 -19.04
N ASP A 436 0.41 -12.42 -18.73
CA ASP A 436 -0.04 -13.55 -19.55
C ASP A 436 -1.57 -13.56 -19.68
N ALA A 437 -2.28 -13.32 -18.57
CA ALA A 437 -3.74 -13.23 -18.57
C ALA A 437 -4.26 -12.03 -19.38
N PHE A 438 -3.62 -10.87 -19.24
CA PHE A 438 -3.98 -9.66 -19.99
C PHE A 438 -3.71 -9.81 -21.49
N ASP A 439 -2.57 -10.39 -21.87
CA ASP A 439 -2.20 -10.60 -23.29
C ASP A 439 -3.14 -11.60 -23.97
N ALA A 440 -3.74 -12.52 -23.21
CA ALA A 440 -4.74 -13.46 -23.71
C ALA A 440 -6.16 -12.87 -23.78
N ALA A 441 -6.43 -11.79 -23.06
CA ALA A 441 -7.77 -11.20 -22.98
C ALA A 441 -8.12 -10.42 -24.24
N VAL A 442 -9.33 -10.66 -24.78
CA VAL A 442 -9.89 -9.84 -25.88
C VAL A 442 -10.59 -8.62 -25.27
N THR A 443 -10.00 -7.46 -25.43
CA THR A 443 -10.49 -6.22 -24.82
C THR A 443 -11.55 -5.51 -25.69
N ASP A 444 -12.35 -4.63 -25.09
CA ASP A 444 -13.29 -3.81 -25.83
C ASP A 444 -12.61 -2.79 -26.76
N TRP A 445 -11.34 -2.46 -26.52
CA TRP A 445 -10.53 -1.67 -27.44
C TRP A 445 -10.37 -2.39 -28.76
N GLU A 446 -10.01 -3.66 -28.77
CA GLU A 446 -9.85 -4.50 -29.96
C GLU A 446 -11.18 -4.70 -30.69
N LEU A 447 -12.25 -5.01 -29.92
CA LEU A 447 -13.59 -5.15 -30.50
C LEU A 447 -14.03 -3.90 -31.25
N ARG A 448 -13.87 -2.71 -30.68
CA ARG A 448 -14.23 -1.44 -31.34
C ARG A 448 -13.36 -1.13 -32.55
N ARG A 449 -12.11 -1.55 -32.56
CA ARG A 449 -11.16 -1.30 -33.64
C ARG A 449 -11.31 -2.26 -34.81
N SER A 450 -11.56 -3.52 -34.53
CA SER A 450 -11.38 -4.61 -35.51
C SER A 450 -12.70 -5.19 -36.01
N PHE A 451 -13.79 -5.17 -35.24
CA PHE A 451 -15.01 -5.91 -35.51
C PHE A 451 -15.61 -5.68 -36.93
N GLU A 452 -15.62 -4.43 -37.36
CA GLU A 452 -16.17 -4.08 -38.69
C GLU A 452 -15.11 -3.51 -39.67
N ARG A 453 -14.00 -3.01 -39.13
CA ARG A 453 -13.04 -2.22 -39.91
C ARG A 453 -11.86 -3.03 -40.45
N MET A 454 -11.70 -4.25 -40.00
CA MET A 454 -10.63 -5.15 -40.40
C MET A 454 -11.18 -6.36 -41.15
#